data_6bd2dbd8657647d75323c05837f254c0
#
_entry.id   6bd2dbd8657647d75323c05837f254c0
#
_cell.length_a   1.000
_cell.length_b   1.000
_cell.length_c   1.000
_cell.angle_alpha   90.00
_cell.angle_beta   90.00
_cell.angle_gamma   90.00
#
_symmetry.space_group_name_H-M   'P 1'
#
loop_
_entity.id
_entity.type
_entity.pdbx_description
1 polymer ?
#
loop_
_entity_poly.entity_id
_entity_poly.type
_entity_poly.pdbx_seq_one_letter_code
_entity_poly.pdbx_strand_id
1 'polypeptide(L)'
;MCGIAGIIRRGSPGNIGGEMTSMLQSLKHRGPDSTGFAVYGVPEENQFVMRFKVAEQEDLNSGFDIHQQIKDRRAIVDSRLEEMGAEIISHDTVTEYAFRYTFRKEGDLRRLADYIEDVDGAEILSLGTALELIKDLGDAGVVSGQYNLGNFNGTHGIGHSRMATESDVDIRSAHPYWAYPFNDVAVVHNGQLTNYWNWRRSLEHRGHRFMSNCDSELIAVYLADKMDRGFELEGAMHDSLEELDGVFTYVVATSDCLGMAKDLMGAKPMVLYESDDFVALASEEVAIRSIFPHEIDTFDPYEGEVRVWQL
;
A
#
# COMPACT_ATOMS: atom_id res chain seq x y z
N MET A 1 -11.91 -3.72 15.23
CA MET A 1 -11.19 -2.50 14.76
C MET A 1 -9.93 -2.97 14.04
N CYS A 2 -9.68 -2.41 12.89
CA CYS A 2 -8.53 -2.79 12.07
C CYS A 2 -7.17 -2.51 12.72
N GLY A 3 -6.11 -3.17 12.28
CA GLY A 3 -4.74 -3.01 12.75
C GLY A 3 -3.85 -2.38 11.69
N ILE A 4 -3.10 -1.34 12.06
CA ILE A 4 -2.06 -0.72 11.25
C ILE A 4 -0.70 -1.12 11.80
N ALA A 5 0.27 -1.32 10.92
CA ALA A 5 1.69 -1.44 11.24
C ALA A 5 2.54 -0.70 10.19
N GLY A 6 3.69 -0.19 10.60
CA GLY A 6 4.67 0.42 9.71
C GLY A 6 6.07 0.35 10.30
N ILE A 7 7.07 0.24 9.45
CA ILE A 7 8.49 0.24 9.82
C ILE A 7 9.32 0.98 8.78
N ILE A 8 10.39 1.63 9.24
CA ILE A 8 11.44 2.17 8.37
C ILE A 8 12.81 1.90 9.00
N ARG A 9 13.75 1.43 8.18
CA ARG A 9 15.15 1.23 8.52
C ARG A 9 16.00 2.36 7.93
N ARG A 10 16.63 3.12 8.81
CA ARG A 10 17.57 4.16 8.43
C ARG A 10 18.96 3.53 8.30
N GLY A 11 19.38 3.22 7.10
CA GLY A 11 20.68 2.59 6.85
C GLY A 11 20.58 1.39 5.90
N SER A 12 20.93 0.19 6.37
CA SER A 12 20.96 -0.98 5.51
C SER A 12 19.56 -1.60 5.34
N PRO A 13 19.19 -2.03 4.11
CA PRO A 13 18.00 -2.83 3.90
C PRO A 13 17.98 -4.08 4.78
N GLY A 14 16.78 -4.55 5.11
CA GLY A 14 16.58 -5.74 5.95
C GLY A 14 15.34 -6.54 5.54
N ASN A 15 15.03 -7.60 6.28
CA ASN A 15 13.86 -8.45 6.01
C ASN A 15 12.54 -7.75 6.38
N ILE A 16 12.20 -6.71 5.63
CA ILE A 16 10.97 -5.93 5.82
C ILE A 16 9.72 -6.81 5.73
N GLY A 17 9.69 -7.74 4.77
CA GLY A 17 8.55 -8.63 4.61
C GLY A 17 8.30 -9.52 5.82
N GLY A 18 9.33 -10.09 6.40
CA GLY A 18 9.23 -10.93 7.61
C GLY A 18 8.83 -10.12 8.85
N GLU A 19 9.41 -8.93 9.02
CA GLU A 19 9.08 -8.04 10.13
C GLU A 19 7.63 -7.54 10.04
N MET A 20 7.20 -7.05 8.89
CA MET A 20 5.81 -6.63 8.66
C MET A 20 4.82 -7.77 8.86
N THR A 21 5.18 -8.99 8.40
CA THR A 21 4.34 -10.18 8.64
C THR A 21 4.18 -10.46 10.12
N SER A 22 5.25 -10.40 10.91
CA SER A 22 5.22 -10.64 12.36
C SER A 22 4.37 -9.59 13.08
N MET A 23 4.53 -8.32 12.71
CA MET A 23 3.75 -7.23 13.28
C MET A 23 2.24 -7.38 13.00
N LEU A 24 1.85 -7.59 11.74
CA LEU A 24 0.45 -7.73 11.38
C LEU A 24 -0.16 -9.03 11.90
N GLN A 25 0.61 -10.13 11.99
CA GLN A 25 0.14 -11.36 12.61
C GLN A 25 -0.18 -11.17 14.10
N SER A 26 0.59 -10.34 14.79
CA SER A 26 0.32 -9.97 16.19
C SER A 26 -0.94 -9.11 16.35
N LEU A 27 -1.40 -8.45 15.27
CA LEU A 27 -2.63 -7.68 15.20
C LEU A 27 -3.83 -8.46 14.63
N LYS A 28 -3.68 -9.78 14.39
CA LYS A 28 -4.72 -10.63 13.80
C LYS A 28 -6.07 -10.53 14.53
N HIS A 29 -6.06 -10.39 15.86
CA HIS A 29 -7.28 -10.24 16.66
C HIS A 29 -8.07 -8.98 16.34
N ARG A 30 -7.46 -7.98 15.68
CA ARG A 30 -8.11 -6.73 15.23
C ARG A 30 -8.80 -6.87 13.88
N GLY A 31 -8.35 -7.80 13.03
CA GLY A 31 -8.94 -7.99 11.72
C GLY A 31 -8.32 -9.17 10.97
N PRO A 32 -8.99 -10.33 10.95
CA PRO A 32 -8.49 -11.53 10.28
C PRO A 32 -8.98 -11.68 8.83
N ASP A 33 -9.84 -10.77 8.33
CA ASP A 33 -10.61 -11.02 7.10
C ASP A 33 -9.79 -10.77 5.84
N SER A 34 -8.99 -9.71 5.83
CA SER A 34 -8.01 -9.44 4.77
C SER A 34 -6.78 -8.75 5.33
N THR A 35 -5.66 -8.97 4.69
CA THR A 35 -4.40 -8.34 5.05
C THR A 35 -3.71 -7.79 3.80
N GLY A 36 -3.09 -6.63 3.95
CA GLY A 36 -2.27 -6.09 2.88
C GLY A 36 -1.02 -5.40 3.38
N PHE A 37 -0.06 -5.37 2.49
CA PHE A 37 1.29 -4.86 2.68
C PHE A 37 1.63 -3.92 1.53
N ALA A 38 2.24 -2.79 1.82
CA ALA A 38 3.02 -2.01 0.88
C ALA A 38 4.46 -2.02 1.38
N VAL A 39 5.32 -2.70 0.63
CA VAL A 39 6.73 -2.86 0.98
C VAL A 39 7.60 -2.20 -0.07
N TYR A 40 8.71 -1.63 0.36
CA TYR A 40 9.59 -0.83 -0.49
C TYR A 40 10.95 -1.49 -0.58
N GLY A 41 11.27 -1.93 -1.79
CA GLY A 41 12.60 -2.46 -2.14
C GLY A 41 13.62 -1.33 -2.33
N VAL A 42 14.84 -1.72 -2.62
CA VAL A 42 15.86 -0.76 -3.05
C VAL A 42 15.60 -0.44 -4.52
N PRO A 43 15.34 0.84 -4.88
CA PRO A 43 15.09 1.20 -6.27
C PRO A 43 16.34 0.97 -7.13
N GLU A 44 16.15 0.46 -8.33
CA GLU A 44 17.19 0.37 -9.35
C GLU A 44 16.99 1.45 -10.41
N GLU A 45 18.09 1.99 -10.92
CA GLU A 45 18.06 3.08 -11.90
C GLU A 45 17.31 2.68 -13.18
N ASN A 46 16.33 3.49 -13.59
CA ASN A 46 15.49 3.29 -14.76
C ASN A 46 14.71 1.97 -14.79
N GLN A 47 14.48 1.36 -13.62
CA GLN A 47 13.62 0.19 -13.50
C GLN A 47 12.33 0.52 -12.74
N PHE A 48 11.26 -0.13 -13.18
CA PHE A 48 9.96 -0.08 -12.54
C PHE A 48 9.52 -1.48 -12.14
N VAL A 49 8.82 -1.55 -11.03
CA VAL A 49 8.16 -2.78 -10.55
C VAL A 49 6.66 -2.57 -10.66
N MET A 50 5.98 -3.53 -11.28
CA MET A 50 4.52 -3.56 -11.37
C MET A 50 4.00 -4.86 -10.78
N ARG A 51 3.06 -4.74 -9.86
CA ARG A 51 2.22 -5.86 -9.43
C ARG A 51 0.81 -5.67 -9.98
N PHE A 52 0.30 -6.72 -10.59
CA PHE A 52 -1.04 -6.71 -11.17
C PHE A 52 -1.68 -8.09 -11.05
N LYS A 53 -2.99 -8.12 -11.11
CA LYS A 53 -3.78 -9.35 -11.22
C LYS A 53 -4.66 -9.30 -12.46
N VAL A 54 -5.08 -10.46 -12.95
CA VAL A 54 -5.94 -10.60 -14.12
C VAL A 54 -7.19 -11.44 -13.83
N ALA A 55 -7.39 -11.82 -12.60
CA ALA A 55 -8.58 -12.47 -12.05
C ALA A 55 -8.58 -12.33 -10.52
N GLU A 56 -9.71 -12.65 -9.88
CA GLU A 56 -9.81 -12.78 -8.43
C GLU A 56 -9.61 -14.26 -8.01
N GLN A 57 -9.24 -14.48 -6.76
CA GLN A 57 -9.10 -15.84 -6.22
C GLN A 57 -10.43 -16.63 -6.33
N GLU A 58 -11.54 -15.96 -6.15
CA GLU A 58 -12.87 -16.56 -6.22
C GLU A 58 -13.21 -17.05 -7.63
N ASP A 59 -12.71 -16.36 -8.66
CA ASP A 59 -12.91 -16.74 -10.06
C ASP A 59 -12.33 -18.11 -10.39
N LEU A 60 -11.26 -18.54 -9.71
CA LEU A 60 -10.65 -19.85 -9.91
C LEU A 60 -11.62 -21.01 -9.70
N ASN A 61 -12.67 -20.78 -8.91
CA ASN A 61 -13.70 -21.77 -8.62
C ASN A 61 -14.95 -21.66 -9.51
N SER A 62 -15.02 -20.65 -10.38
CA SER A 62 -16.27 -20.25 -11.07
C SER A 62 -16.43 -20.77 -12.50
N GLY A 63 -15.46 -21.48 -13.09
CA GLY A 63 -15.65 -22.04 -14.44
C GLY A 63 -14.44 -22.74 -15.04
N PHE A 64 -14.69 -23.57 -16.08
CA PHE A 64 -13.66 -24.35 -16.79
C PHE A 64 -12.70 -23.48 -17.62
N ASP A 65 -13.10 -22.25 -17.98
CA ASP A 65 -12.34 -21.40 -18.91
C ASP A 65 -11.44 -20.37 -18.20
N ILE A 66 -11.50 -20.25 -16.87
CA ILE A 66 -10.80 -19.17 -16.14
C ILE A 66 -9.27 -19.25 -16.34
N HIS A 67 -8.69 -20.43 -16.33
CA HIS A 67 -7.25 -20.62 -16.56
C HIS A 67 -6.80 -20.15 -17.96
N GLN A 68 -7.66 -20.33 -18.97
CA GLN A 68 -7.38 -19.82 -20.31
C GLN A 68 -7.52 -18.30 -20.37
N GLN A 69 -8.56 -17.74 -19.72
CA GLN A 69 -8.77 -16.30 -19.65
C GLN A 69 -7.61 -15.61 -18.93
N ILE A 70 -7.07 -16.18 -17.84
CA ILE A 70 -5.88 -15.67 -17.13
C ILE A 70 -4.68 -15.60 -18.10
N LYS A 71 -4.44 -16.65 -18.87
CA LYS A 71 -3.34 -16.68 -19.86
C LYS A 71 -3.53 -15.64 -20.96
N ASP A 72 -4.76 -15.52 -21.49
CA ASP A 72 -5.06 -14.59 -22.57
C ASP A 72 -4.95 -13.14 -22.09
N ARG A 73 -5.46 -12.82 -20.91
CA ARG A 73 -5.35 -11.47 -20.30
C ARG A 73 -3.89 -11.11 -20.02
N ARG A 74 -3.11 -12.04 -19.47
CA ARG A 74 -1.68 -11.84 -19.26
C ARG A 74 -0.96 -11.56 -20.57
N ALA A 75 -1.24 -12.33 -21.64
CA ALA A 75 -0.64 -12.12 -22.96
C ALA A 75 -1.00 -10.74 -23.55
N ILE A 76 -2.21 -10.25 -23.28
CA ILE A 76 -2.60 -8.88 -23.67
C ILE A 76 -1.80 -7.84 -22.88
N VAL A 77 -1.59 -8.04 -21.57
CA VAL A 77 -0.75 -7.14 -20.75
C VAL A 77 0.68 -7.12 -21.28
N ASP A 78 1.26 -8.30 -21.59
CA ASP A 78 2.61 -8.42 -22.18
C ASP A 78 2.71 -7.63 -23.49
N SER A 79 1.73 -7.80 -24.41
CA SER A 79 1.69 -7.05 -25.67
C SER A 79 1.58 -5.53 -25.45
N ARG A 80 0.75 -5.10 -24.52
CA ARG A 80 0.57 -3.66 -24.20
C ARG A 80 1.83 -3.03 -23.60
N LEU A 81 2.58 -3.78 -22.78
CA LEU A 81 3.88 -3.33 -22.29
C LEU A 81 4.87 -3.11 -23.45
N GLU A 82 4.98 -4.08 -24.35
CA GLU A 82 5.86 -3.99 -25.53
C GLU A 82 5.45 -2.85 -26.47
N GLU A 83 4.16 -2.70 -26.77
CA GLU A 83 3.59 -1.63 -27.62
C GLU A 83 3.89 -0.24 -27.07
N MET A 84 3.94 -0.11 -25.73
CA MET A 84 4.30 1.13 -25.04
C MET A 84 5.79 1.33 -24.86
N GLY A 85 6.61 0.44 -25.42
CA GLY A 85 8.08 0.52 -25.37
C GLY A 85 8.68 0.14 -24.02
N ALA A 86 7.98 -0.66 -23.21
CA ALA A 86 8.54 -1.24 -22.00
C ALA A 86 9.39 -2.47 -22.34
N GLU A 87 10.60 -2.52 -21.80
CA GLU A 87 11.50 -3.68 -21.89
C GLU A 87 11.34 -4.52 -20.62
N ILE A 88 10.69 -5.67 -20.71
CA ILE A 88 10.51 -6.58 -19.57
C ILE A 88 11.86 -7.22 -19.22
N ILE A 89 12.32 -7.00 -17.97
CA ILE A 89 13.59 -7.55 -17.43
C ILE A 89 13.32 -8.90 -16.77
N SER A 90 12.31 -8.97 -15.92
CA SER A 90 11.89 -10.19 -15.25
C SER A 90 10.40 -10.22 -15.04
N HIS A 91 9.88 -11.42 -14.94
CA HIS A 91 8.49 -11.65 -14.56
C HIS A 91 8.40 -12.86 -13.62
N ASP A 92 7.65 -12.69 -12.55
CA ASP A 92 7.36 -13.75 -11.59
C ASP A 92 5.84 -14.00 -11.58
N THR A 93 5.47 -15.27 -11.62
CA THR A 93 4.10 -15.71 -11.35
C THR A 93 4.01 -15.97 -9.85
N VAL A 94 3.34 -15.06 -9.14
CA VAL A 94 3.29 -15.13 -7.68
C VAL A 94 2.16 -16.06 -7.24
N THR A 95 0.98 -15.87 -7.82
CA THR A 95 -0.15 -16.79 -7.75
C THR A 95 -0.59 -17.11 -9.18
N GLU A 96 -1.58 -17.99 -9.35
CA GLU A 96 -2.08 -18.32 -10.68
C GLU A 96 -2.66 -17.12 -11.44
N TYR A 97 -3.16 -16.10 -10.71
CA TYR A 97 -3.84 -14.91 -11.23
C TYR A 97 -3.11 -13.58 -11.00
N ALA A 98 -2.03 -13.58 -10.19
CA ALA A 98 -1.29 -12.39 -9.85
C ALA A 98 0.19 -12.50 -10.25
N PHE A 99 0.73 -11.40 -10.76
CA PHE A 99 2.03 -11.33 -11.38
C PHE A 99 2.84 -10.16 -10.84
N ARG A 100 4.17 -10.31 -10.87
CA ARG A 100 5.16 -9.30 -10.57
C ARG A 100 6.09 -9.14 -11.76
N TYR A 101 6.15 -7.93 -12.33
CA TYR A 101 7.04 -7.63 -13.45
C TYR A 101 8.02 -6.54 -13.06
N THR A 102 9.26 -6.69 -13.49
CA THR A 102 10.23 -5.60 -13.53
C THR A 102 10.53 -5.25 -14.98
N PHE A 103 10.55 -3.98 -15.31
CA PHE A 103 10.76 -3.51 -16.68
C PHE A 103 11.42 -2.13 -16.70
N ARG A 104 12.04 -1.81 -17.84
CA ARG A 104 12.52 -0.46 -18.15
C ARG A 104 11.55 0.23 -19.08
N LYS A 105 11.35 1.51 -18.87
CA LYS A 105 10.52 2.34 -19.74
C LYS A 105 10.94 3.79 -19.66
N GLU A 106 11.03 4.43 -20.83
CA GLU A 106 11.13 5.86 -20.95
C GLU A 106 9.75 6.48 -21.20
N GLY A 107 9.50 7.69 -20.65
CA GLY A 107 8.28 8.46 -20.87
C GLY A 107 7.19 8.19 -19.85
N ASP A 108 5.94 8.42 -20.24
CA ASP A 108 4.78 8.55 -19.36
C ASP A 108 4.28 7.20 -18.83
N LEU A 109 4.51 6.94 -17.54
CA LEU A 109 4.01 5.74 -16.85
C LEU A 109 2.49 5.78 -16.62
N ARG A 110 1.91 6.95 -16.45
CA ARG A 110 0.46 7.11 -16.30
C ARG A 110 -0.28 6.57 -17.50
N ARG A 111 0.20 6.94 -18.70
CA ARG A 111 -0.38 6.44 -19.95
C ARG A 111 -0.24 4.92 -20.09
N LEU A 112 0.89 4.36 -19.63
CA LEU A 112 1.08 2.92 -19.61
C LEU A 112 0.09 2.25 -18.65
N ALA A 113 -0.04 2.78 -17.43
CA ALA A 113 -0.95 2.24 -16.43
C ALA A 113 -2.41 2.27 -16.92
N ASP A 114 -2.87 3.40 -17.46
CA ASP A 114 -4.21 3.53 -18.03
C ASP A 114 -4.45 2.50 -19.16
N TYR A 115 -3.44 2.29 -20.02
CA TYR A 115 -3.56 1.34 -21.13
C TYR A 115 -3.63 -0.12 -20.65
N ILE A 116 -2.91 -0.48 -19.57
CA ILE A 116 -2.98 -1.82 -18.98
C ILE A 116 -4.33 -2.03 -18.26
N GLU A 117 -4.80 -1.04 -17.51
CA GLU A 117 -6.10 -1.09 -16.80
C GLU A 117 -7.32 -1.21 -17.75
N ASP A 118 -7.18 -0.87 -19.04
CA ASP A 118 -8.19 -1.11 -20.06
C ASP A 118 -8.33 -2.59 -20.48
N VAL A 119 -7.46 -3.49 -19.98
CA VAL A 119 -7.64 -4.94 -20.18
C VAL A 119 -8.74 -5.43 -19.24
N ASP A 120 -9.81 -5.97 -19.80
CA ASP A 120 -10.92 -6.49 -19.00
C ASP A 120 -10.44 -7.56 -18.02
N GLY A 121 -10.71 -7.33 -16.73
CA GLY A 121 -10.27 -8.19 -15.63
C GLY A 121 -8.82 -8.00 -15.17
N ALA A 122 -8.05 -7.07 -15.76
CA ALA A 122 -6.76 -6.67 -15.21
C ALA A 122 -6.94 -5.55 -14.17
N GLU A 123 -6.12 -5.58 -13.13
CA GLU A 123 -6.02 -4.54 -12.11
C GLU A 123 -4.56 -4.37 -11.70
N ILE A 124 -4.04 -3.16 -11.81
CA ILE A 124 -2.71 -2.82 -11.28
C ILE A 124 -2.83 -2.59 -9.78
N LEU A 125 -2.11 -3.40 -9.00
CA LEU A 125 -2.03 -3.25 -7.54
C LEU A 125 -1.03 -2.18 -7.14
N SER A 126 0.11 -2.12 -7.83
CA SER A 126 1.11 -1.07 -7.68
C SER A 126 1.98 -0.94 -8.93
N LEU A 127 2.44 0.27 -9.18
CA LEU A 127 3.45 0.59 -10.20
C LEU A 127 4.35 1.69 -9.63
N GLY A 128 5.64 1.44 -9.57
CA GLY A 128 6.61 2.38 -9.01
C GLY A 128 8.03 1.92 -9.18
N THR A 129 8.97 2.61 -8.56
CA THR A 129 10.39 2.27 -8.55
C THR A 129 10.77 1.36 -7.40
N ALA A 130 10.05 1.45 -6.27
CA ALA A 130 10.34 0.73 -5.03
C ALA A 130 9.13 0.01 -4.43
N LEU A 131 7.92 0.55 -4.64
CA LEU A 131 6.68 0.05 -4.06
C LEU A 131 6.25 -1.29 -4.65
N GLU A 132 6.00 -2.25 -3.77
CA GLU A 132 5.30 -3.48 -4.08
C GLU A 132 4.10 -3.63 -3.14
N LEU A 133 2.89 -3.53 -3.69
CA LEU A 133 1.65 -3.69 -2.95
C LEU A 133 1.11 -5.10 -3.10
N ILE A 134 0.86 -5.73 -1.96
CA ILE A 134 0.34 -7.09 -1.85
C ILE A 134 -0.86 -7.04 -0.92
N LYS A 135 -2.01 -7.50 -1.37
CA LYS A 135 -3.21 -7.60 -0.54
C LYS A 135 -4.05 -8.79 -0.96
N ASP A 136 -4.57 -9.51 0.02
CA ASP A 136 -5.43 -10.66 -0.22
C ASP A 136 -6.31 -10.97 1.00
N LEU A 137 -7.21 -11.92 0.85
CA LEU A 137 -8.05 -12.44 1.92
C LEU A 137 -7.22 -13.30 2.88
N GLY A 138 -7.52 -13.18 4.17
CA GLY A 138 -6.89 -13.93 5.24
C GLY A 138 -5.95 -13.12 6.11
N ASP A 139 -5.38 -13.77 7.10
CA ASP A 139 -4.42 -13.15 8.02
C ASP A 139 -3.04 -12.98 7.41
N ALA A 140 -2.18 -12.20 8.10
CA ALA A 140 -0.86 -11.83 7.59
C ALA A 140 0.04 -13.04 7.28
N GLY A 141 -0.06 -14.13 8.05
CA GLY A 141 0.72 -15.34 7.80
C GLY A 141 0.29 -16.05 6.51
N VAL A 142 -1.02 -16.11 6.26
CA VAL A 142 -1.59 -16.70 5.04
C VAL A 142 -1.16 -15.89 3.81
N VAL A 143 -1.40 -14.58 3.81
CA VAL A 143 -1.07 -13.71 2.68
C VAL A 143 0.45 -13.67 2.44
N SER A 144 1.25 -13.51 3.49
CA SER A 144 2.71 -13.53 3.37
C SER A 144 3.25 -14.84 2.79
N GLY A 145 2.68 -15.98 3.22
CA GLY A 145 3.07 -17.30 2.69
C GLY A 145 2.71 -17.46 1.22
N GLN A 146 1.52 -17.03 0.81
CA GLN A 146 1.02 -17.11 -0.56
C GLN A 146 1.88 -16.29 -1.53
N TYR A 147 2.33 -15.11 -1.11
CA TYR A 147 3.11 -14.18 -1.92
C TYR A 147 4.62 -14.24 -1.65
N ASN A 148 5.08 -15.23 -0.85
CA ASN A 148 6.49 -15.38 -0.47
C ASN A 148 7.13 -14.11 0.11
N LEU A 149 6.33 -13.32 0.85
CA LEU A 149 6.73 -12.03 1.37
C LEU A 149 7.75 -12.14 2.51
N GLY A 150 7.75 -13.24 3.26
CA GLY A 150 8.62 -13.43 4.43
C GLY A 150 10.13 -13.27 4.19
N ASN A 151 10.56 -13.29 2.94
CA ASN A 151 11.96 -13.08 2.53
C ASN A 151 12.19 -11.75 1.79
N PHE A 152 11.18 -10.87 1.75
CA PHE A 152 11.31 -9.59 1.05
C PHE A 152 12.31 -8.68 1.76
N ASN A 153 13.39 -8.34 1.05
CA ASN A 153 14.43 -7.44 1.54
C ASN A 153 14.16 -6.02 1.03
N GLY A 154 14.07 -5.06 1.94
CA GLY A 154 13.73 -3.68 1.61
C GLY A 154 14.12 -2.71 2.69
N THR A 155 13.69 -1.48 2.56
CA THR A 155 14.02 -0.36 3.44
C THR A 155 12.91 -0.03 4.42
N HIS A 156 11.66 -0.10 3.99
CA HIS A 156 10.49 0.22 4.81
C HIS A 156 9.23 -0.44 4.28
N GLY A 157 8.15 -0.34 5.07
CA GLY A 157 6.85 -0.85 4.68
C GLY A 157 5.75 -0.43 5.62
N ILE A 158 4.53 -0.47 5.11
CA ILE A 158 3.29 -0.27 5.86
C ILE A 158 2.34 -1.43 5.59
N GLY A 159 1.45 -1.69 6.52
CA GLY A 159 0.49 -2.77 6.35
C GLY A 159 -0.74 -2.64 7.23
N HIS A 160 -1.75 -3.42 6.88
CA HIS A 160 -3.06 -3.32 7.49
C HIS A 160 -3.74 -4.69 7.61
N SER A 161 -4.30 -4.97 8.78
CA SER A 161 -5.21 -6.09 9.04
C SER A 161 -6.63 -5.57 9.15
N ARG A 162 -7.52 -5.99 8.24
CA ARG A 162 -8.88 -5.48 8.13
C ARG A 162 -9.88 -6.42 8.77
N MET A 163 -10.82 -5.83 9.51
CA MET A 163 -12.08 -6.45 9.89
C MET A 163 -13.19 -5.84 9.03
N ALA A 164 -13.85 -6.63 8.22
CA ALA A 164 -15.00 -6.22 7.44
C ALA A 164 -16.21 -6.03 8.36
N THR A 165 -16.79 -4.83 8.40
CA THR A 165 -17.92 -4.52 9.28
C THR A 165 -19.23 -4.27 8.54
N GLU A 166 -19.18 -3.62 7.39
CA GLU A 166 -20.38 -3.20 6.63
C GLU A 166 -20.25 -3.40 5.12
N SER A 167 -19.06 -3.69 4.62
CA SER A 167 -18.78 -3.94 3.20
C SER A 167 -18.44 -5.39 2.97
N ASP A 168 -18.68 -5.85 1.75
CA ASP A 168 -18.24 -7.18 1.32
C ASP A 168 -16.76 -7.39 1.61
N VAL A 169 -16.38 -8.62 1.94
CA VAL A 169 -14.99 -9.01 2.12
C VAL A 169 -14.40 -9.15 0.72
N ASP A 170 -14.00 -8.02 0.12
CA ASP A 170 -13.36 -8.00 -1.18
C ASP A 170 -11.94 -7.39 -1.09
N ILE A 171 -11.07 -7.80 -2.00
CA ILE A 171 -9.67 -7.36 -2.05
C ILE A 171 -9.57 -5.88 -2.45
N ARG A 172 -10.51 -5.36 -3.25
CA ARG A 172 -10.51 -3.94 -3.68
C ARG A 172 -10.68 -3.00 -2.51
N SER A 173 -11.47 -3.41 -1.51
CA SER A 173 -11.67 -2.66 -0.27
C SER A 173 -10.57 -2.89 0.78
N ALA A 174 -9.58 -3.75 0.51
CA ALA A 174 -8.47 -4.01 1.42
C ALA A 174 -7.38 -2.93 1.29
N HIS A 175 -6.81 -2.52 2.44
CA HIS A 175 -5.62 -1.67 2.49
C HIS A 175 -4.34 -2.50 2.24
N PRO A 176 -3.23 -1.85 1.85
CA PRO A 176 -3.03 -0.42 1.57
C PRO A 176 -3.68 0.05 0.28
N TYR A 177 -3.83 1.38 0.15
CA TYR A 177 -4.21 2.01 -1.10
C TYR A 177 -3.01 2.71 -1.72
N TRP A 178 -2.78 2.44 -2.98
CA TRP A 178 -1.80 3.14 -3.80
C TRP A 178 -2.45 4.39 -4.42
N ALA A 179 -1.71 5.50 -4.45
CA ALA A 179 -2.16 6.72 -5.10
C ALA A 179 -2.01 6.61 -6.62
N TYR A 180 -2.98 5.97 -7.29
CA TYR A 180 -2.99 5.87 -8.74
C TYR A 180 -3.16 7.24 -9.40
N PRO A 181 -2.37 7.62 -10.40
CA PRO A 181 -1.23 6.91 -10.99
C PRO A 181 0.14 7.45 -10.52
N PHE A 182 0.24 7.91 -9.28
CA PHE A 182 1.48 8.42 -8.70
C PHE A 182 2.36 7.27 -8.21
N ASN A 183 3.64 7.33 -8.56
CA ASN A 183 4.58 6.30 -8.21
C ASN A 183 4.88 6.29 -6.71
N ASP A 184 5.00 5.09 -6.16
CA ASP A 184 5.56 4.84 -4.82
C ASP A 184 4.82 5.51 -3.64
N VAL A 185 3.58 5.98 -3.79
CA VAL A 185 2.78 6.54 -2.70
C VAL A 185 1.70 5.56 -2.27
N ALA A 186 1.79 5.07 -1.04
CA ALA A 186 0.78 4.16 -0.46
C ALA A 186 0.35 4.61 0.93
N VAL A 187 -0.91 4.35 1.29
CA VAL A 187 -1.52 4.73 2.56
C VAL A 187 -2.27 3.56 3.19
N VAL A 188 -2.14 3.45 4.52
CA VAL A 188 -3.04 2.68 5.37
C VAL A 188 -3.73 3.62 6.35
N HIS A 189 -5.00 3.38 6.64
CA HIS A 189 -5.83 4.30 7.39
C HIS A 189 -6.82 3.56 8.29
N ASN A 190 -7.02 4.07 9.48
CA ASN A 190 -8.09 3.71 10.39
C ASN A 190 -8.92 4.93 10.69
N GLY A 191 -10.19 4.91 10.35
CA GLY A 191 -11.09 6.03 10.58
C GLY A 191 -12.16 6.19 9.53
N GLN A 192 -12.67 7.41 9.42
CA GLN A 192 -13.64 7.82 8.39
C GLN A 192 -13.52 9.31 8.12
N LEU A 193 -13.60 9.71 6.85
CA LEU A 193 -13.67 11.10 6.41
C LEU A 193 -15.12 11.50 6.16
N THR A 194 -15.55 12.61 6.76
CA THR A 194 -16.92 13.13 6.60
C THR A 194 -17.08 13.99 5.36
N ASN A 195 -16.02 14.62 4.88
CA ASN A 195 -16.01 15.45 3.67
C ASN A 195 -15.47 14.73 2.41
N TYR A 196 -15.44 13.40 2.41
CA TYR A 196 -14.93 12.54 1.34
C TYR A 196 -15.41 12.93 -0.06
N TRP A 197 -16.74 13.04 -0.26
CA TRP A 197 -17.32 13.32 -1.58
C TRP A 197 -16.96 14.70 -2.13
N ASN A 198 -16.71 15.67 -1.27
CA ASN A 198 -16.29 17.01 -1.68
C ASN A 198 -14.86 16.99 -2.22
N TRP A 199 -13.96 16.34 -1.48
CA TRP A 199 -12.57 16.20 -1.89
C TRP A 199 -12.42 15.29 -3.09
N ARG A 200 -13.12 14.18 -3.16
CA ARG A 200 -13.12 13.29 -4.32
C ARG A 200 -13.47 14.05 -5.61
N ARG A 201 -14.58 14.78 -5.62
CA ARG A 201 -14.96 15.60 -6.78
C ARG A 201 -13.90 16.64 -7.14
N SER A 202 -13.30 17.29 -6.15
CA SER A 202 -12.23 18.27 -6.38
C SER A 202 -11.02 17.64 -7.06
N LEU A 203 -10.59 16.46 -6.60
CA LEU A 203 -9.46 15.73 -7.18
C LEU A 203 -9.79 15.17 -8.58
N GLU A 204 -10.98 14.64 -8.79
CA GLU A 204 -11.46 14.22 -10.12
C GLU A 204 -11.49 15.40 -11.13
N HIS A 205 -11.91 16.59 -10.70
CA HIS A 205 -11.84 17.82 -11.52
C HIS A 205 -10.41 18.24 -11.88
N ARG A 206 -9.41 17.85 -11.08
CA ARG A 206 -7.98 18.02 -11.39
C ARG A 206 -7.43 16.91 -12.28
N GLY A 207 -8.25 15.92 -12.64
CA GLY A 207 -7.88 14.83 -13.52
C GLY A 207 -7.36 13.58 -12.83
N HIS A 208 -7.53 13.47 -11.50
CA HIS A 208 -7.19 12.23 -10.77
C HIS A 208 -8.28 11.17 -10.96
N ARG A 209 -7.85 9.92 -11.03
CA ARG A 209 -8.72 8.76 -11.12
C ARG A 209 -8.71 8.02 -9.78
N PHE A 210 -9.85 7.43 -9.42
CA PHE A 210 -10.00 6.59 -8.25
C PHE A 210 -10.40 5.18 -8.68
N MET A 211 -9.81 4.18 -8.05
CA MET A 211 -10.08 2.76 -8.32
C MET A 211 -11.16 2.20 -7.40
N SER A 212 -11.42 2.87 -6.27
CA SER A 212 -12.41 2.47 -5.27
C SER A 212 -13.28 3.64 -4.80
N ASN A 213 -14.23 3.35 -3.91
CA ASN A 213 -15.00 4.35 -3.18
C ASN A 213 -14.52 4.50 -1.72
N CYS A 214 -13.30 4.06 -1.41
CA CYS A 214 -12.75 4.14 -0.07
C CYS A 214 -12.12 5.50 0.20
N ASP A 215 -12.37 6.04 1.38
CA ASP A 215 -11.78 7.30 1.83
C ASP A 215 -10.25 7.21 2.06
N SER A 216 -9.74 6.03 2.31
CA SER A 216 -8.30 5.80 2.42
C SER A 216 -7.55 6.00 1.12
N GLU A 217 -8.15 5.65 -0.02
CA GLU A 217 -7.60 5.97 -1.34
C GLU A 217 -7.58 7.48 -1.58
N LEU A 218 -8.60 8.19 -1.09
CA LEU A 218 -8.65 9.64 -1.18
C LEU A 218 -7.47 10.28 -0.45
N ILE A 219 -7.10 9.79 0.75
CA ILE A 219 -5.93 10.30 1.47
C ILE A 219 -4.66 10.10 0.64
N ALA A 220 -4.47 8.92 0.03
CA ALA A 220 -3.31 8.65 -0.81
C ALA A 220 -3.23 9.61 -2.01
N VAL A 221 -4.33 9.77 -2.75
CA VAL A 221 -4.39 10.66 -3.93
C VAL A 221 -4.25 12.13 -3.52
N TYR A 222 -4.82 12.55 -2.38
CA TYR A 222 -4.68 13.91 -1.85
C TYR A 222 -3.22 14.27 -1.55
N LEU A 223 -2.52 13.38 -0.83
CA LEU A 223 -1.10 13.60 -0.51
C LEU A 223 -0.24 13.64 -1.79
N ALA A 224 -0.48 12.71 -2.70
CA ALA A 224 0.23 12.65 -3.97
C ALA A 224 -0.03 13.89 -4.85
N ASP A 225 -1.28 14.41 -4.93
CA ASP A 225 -1.61 15.67 -5.61
C ASP A 225 -0.87 16.86 -5.02
N LYS A 226 -0.79 16.94 -3.68
CA LYS A 226 -0.04 18.00 -3.01
C LYS A 226 1.45 17.93 -3.34
N MET A 227 2.04 16.72 -3.27
CA MET A 227 3.47 16.51 -3.58
C MET A 227 3.78 16.81 -5.07
N ASP A 228 2.93 16.41 -6.01
CA ASP A 228 3.06 16.73 -7.43
C ASP A 228 3.02 18.25 -7.70
N ARG A 229 2.34 18.99 -6.84
CA ARG A 229 2.30 20.46 -6.85
C ARG A 229 3.46 21.12 -6.13
N GLY A 230 4.44 20.33 -5.65
CA GLY A 230 5.69 20.81 -5.06
C GLY A 230 5.66 21.01 -3.54
N PHE A 231 4.67 20.44 -2.83
CA PHE A 231 4.69 20.39 -1.37
C PHE A 231 5.60 19.25 -0.90
N GLU A 232 6.34 19.48 0.17
CA GLU A 232 7.00 18.41 0.90
C GLU A 232 5.94 17.52 1.60
N LEU A 233 6.24 16.24 1.79
CA LEU A 233 5.29 15.28 2.39
C LEU A 233 4.77 15.77 3.75
N GLU A 234 5.64 16.25 4.62
CA GLU A 234 5.28 16.75 5.96
C GLU A 234 4.28 17.92 5.88
N GLY A 235 4.52 18.88 4.97
CA GLY A 235 3.60 19.99 4.72
C GLY A 235 2.24 19.52 4.19
N ALA A 236 2.23 18.57 3.25
CA ALA A 236 0.99 17.98 2.74
C ALA A 236 0.21 17.23 3.82
N MET A 237 0.91 16.57 4.76
CA MET A 237 0.30 15.88 5.90
C MET A 237 -0.28 16.87 6.92
N HIS A 238 0.39 17.97 7.22
CA HIS A 238 -0.17 19.03 8.06
C HIS A 238 -1.43 19.64 7.44
N ASP A 239 -1.39 19.97 6.15
CA ASP A 239 -2.57 20.46 5.43
C ASP A 239 -3.73 19.44 5.48
N SER A 240 -3.44 18.14 5.47
CA SER A 240 -4.47 17.10 5.55
C SER A 240 -5.23 17.13 6.87
N LEU A 241 -4.59 17.50 7.98
CA LEU A 241 -5.26 17.60 9.29
C LEU A 241 -6.22 18.80 9.35
N GLU A 242 -5.99 19.83 8.54
CA GLU A 242 -6.84 21.02 8.47
C GLU A 242 -7.96 20.88 7.43
N GLU A 243 -7.66 20.23 6.30
CA GLU A 243 -8.53 20.17 5.12
C GLU A 243 -9.43 18.92 5.08
N LEU A 244 -8.97 17.78 5.61
CA LEU A 244 -9.77 16.55 5.69
C LEU A 244 -10.51 16.51 7.03
N ASP A 245 -11.85 16.44 6.93
CA ASP A 245 -12.70 16.39 8.11
C ASP A 245 -13.06 14.93 8.43
N GLY A 246 -12.91 14.55 9.72
CA GLY A 246 -13.18 13.19 10.16
C GLY A 246 -12.48 12.79 11.44
N VAL A 247 -12.51 11.49 11.72
CA VAL A 247 -11.77 10.87 12.83
C VAL A 247 -10.86 9.81 12.24
N PHE A 248 -9.55 10.06 12.23
CA PHE A 248 -8.63 9.21 11.51
C PHE A 248 -7.20 9.18 12.08
N THR A 249 -6.54 8.08 11.85
CA THR A 249 -5.07 7.95 11.91
C THR A 249 -4.64 7.24 10.64
N TYR A 250 -3.67 7.79 9.94
CA TYR A 250 -3.11 7.14 8.76
C TYR A 250 -1.58 7.09 8.79
N VAL A 251 -1.06 6.14 8.04
CA VAL A 251 0.37 6.02 7.76
C VAL A 251 0.53 6.03 6.25
N VAL A 252 1.44 6.85 5.78
CA VAL A 252 1.83 6.97 4.37
C VAL A 252 3.26 6.53 4.19
N ALA A 253 3.56 5.88 3.08
CA ALA A 253 4.93 5.60 2.66
C ALA A 253 5.13 6.07 1.23
N THR A 254 6.32 6.60 0.95
CA THR A 254 6.81 7.01 -0.37
C THR A 254 8.05 6.22 -0.71
N SER A 255 8.74 6.51 -1.82
CA SER A 255 9.99 5.82 -2.17
C SER A 255 11.10 5.91 -1.11
N ASP A 256 11.07 6.94 -0.27
CA ASP A 256 12.16 7.32 0.64
C ASP A 256 11.71 7.77 2.04
N CYS A 257 10.39 7.83 2.28
CA CYS A 257 9.82 8.34 3.53
C CYS A 257 8.76 7.41 4.10
N LEU A 258 8.64 7.45 5.43
CA LEU A 258 7.49 6.95 6.18
C LEU A 258 6.87 8.13 6.94
N GLY A 259 5.58 8.34 6.83
CA GLY A 259 4.86 9.40 7.53
C GLY A 259 3.68 8.86 8.35
N MET A 260 3.40 9.49 9.48
CA MET A 260 2.25 9.21 10.34
C MET A 260 1.52 10.51 10.66
N ALA A 261 0.19 10.49 10.56
CA ALA A 261 -0.67 11.59 11.02
C ALA A 261 -1.83 11.07 11.86
N LYS A 262 -2.10 11.77 12.94
CA LYS A 262 -3.19 11.51 13.86
C LYS A 262 -4.09 12.74 13.94
N ASP A 263 -5.40 12.57 13.79
CA ASP A 263 -6.36 13.67 13.82
C ASP A 263 -6.40 14.38 15.18
N LEU A 264 -7.07 15.53 15.24
CA LEU A 264 -7.18 16.35 16.46
C LEU A 264 -7.99 15.70 17.59
N MET A 265 -8.79 14.68 17.29
CA MET A 265 -9.52 13.92 18.30
C MET A 265 -8.70 12.77 18.89
N GLY A 266 -7.70 12.29 18.18
CA GLY A 266 -6.80 11.26 18.63
C GLY A 266 -7.42 9.89 18.93
N ALA A 267 -8.65 9.64 18.46
CA ALA A 267 -9.45 8.49 18.87
C ALA A 267 -8.96 7.14 18.32
N LYS A 268 -8.16 7.14 17.26
CA LYS A 268 -7.59 5.92 16.69
C LYS A 268 -6.21 5.66 17.29
N PRO A 269 -5.97 4.47 17.89
CA PRO A 269 -4.72 4.21 18.60
C PRO A 269 -3.54 4.10 17.65
N MET A 270 -2.40 4.59 18.10
CA MET A 270 -1.09 4.43 17.48
C MET A 270 -0.03 4.45 18.56
N VAL A 271 0.94 3.55 18.48
CA VAL A 271 2.11 3.45 19.36
C VAL A 271 3.35 3.51 18.48
N LEU A 272 4.39 4.19 18.96
CA LEU A 272 5.67 4.35 18.28
C LEU A 272 6.84 3.80 19.11
N TYR A 273 7.81 3.28 18.39
CA TYR A 273 9.18 3.07 18.83
C TYR A 273 10.11 3.77 17.86
N GLU A 274 11.06 4.54 18.36
CA GLU A 274 12.02 5.27 17.53
C GLU A 274 13.44 5.14 18.12
N SER A 275 14.39 4.79 17.26
CA SER A 275 15.82 4.82 17.53
C SER A 275 16.55 5.49 16.37
N ASP A 276 17.86 5.64 16.46
CA ASP A 276 18.66 6.26 15.38
C ASP A 276 18.54 5.51 14.05
N ASP A 277 18.47 4.18 14.10
CA ASP A 277 18.51 3.31 12.93
C ASP A 277 17.14 2.73 12.52
N PHE A 278 16.12 2.86 13.38
CA PHE A 278 14.86 2.14 13.17
C PHE A 278 13.67 2.86 13.78
N VAL A 279 12.58 2.92 13.02
CA VAL A 279 11.28 3.35 13.53
C VAL A 279 10.27 2.25 13.28
N ALA A 280 9.45 1.95 14.29
CA ALA A 280 8.30 1.09 14.18
C ALA A 280 7.07 1.77 14.76
N LEU A 281 5.95 1.60 14.10
CA LEU A 281 4.67 2.13 14.56
C LEU A 281 3.57 1.08 14.35
N ALA A 282 2.60 1.05 15.26
CA ALA A 282 1.48 0.13 15.15
C ALA A 282 0.27 0.59 15.95
N SER A 283 -0.89 0.04 15.64
CA SER A 283 -2.11 0.26 16.42
C SER A 283 -2.02 -0.27 17.86
N GLU A 284 -1.13 -1.22 18.13
CA GLU A 284 -0.88 -1.79 19.46
C GLU A 284 0.60 -2.15 19.63
N GLU A 285 1.10 -1.94 20.83
CA GLU A 285 2.50 -2.20 21.20
C GLU A 285 2.95 -3.65 20.95
N VAL A 286 2.04 -4.62 21.10
CA VAL A 286 2.34 -6.05 20.87
C VAL A 286 2.90 -6.30 19.46
N ALA A 287 2.47 -5.53 18.47
CA ALA A 287 2.99 -5.65 17.11
C ALA A 287 4.46 -5.21 17.03
N ILE A 288 4.80 -4.08 17.65
CA ILE A 288 6.19 -3.59 17.70
C ILE A 288 7.06 -4.60 18.46
N ARG A 289 6.60 -5.07 19.62
CA ARG A 289 7.33 -6.06 20.42
C ARG A 289 7.57 -7.40 19.71
N SER A 290 6.76 -7.74 18.73
CA SER A 290 6.89 -9.00 17.99
C SER A 290 8.18 -9.10 17.15
N ILE A 291 8.81 -7.96 16.85
CA ILE A 291 10.04 -7.88 16.05
C ILE A 291 11.28 -7.56 16.88
N PHE A 292 11.12 -7.28 18.17
CA PHE A 292 12.25 -7.01 19.08
C PHE A 292 12.41 -8.11 20.12
N PRO A 293 13.61 -8.71 20.26
CA PRO A 293 13.86 -9.77 21.23
C PRO A 293 14.14 -9.25 22.67
N HIS A 294 14.14 -7.93 22.87
CA HIS A 294 14.44 -7.25 24.12
C HIS A 294 13.38 -6.20 24.47
N GLU A 295 13.41 -5.70 25.68
CA GLU A 295 12.54 -4.61 26.09
C GLU A 295 12.88 -3.33 25.32
N ILE A 296 11.83 -2.62 24.94
CA ILE A 296 11.88 -1.35 24.20
C ILE A 296 10.95 -0.35 24.90
N ASP A 297 11.32 0.92 24.83
CA ASP A 297 10.49 2.02 25.29
C ASP A 297 9.64 2.54 24.13
N THR A 298 8.33 2.43 24.28
CA THR A 298 7.35 2.92 23.31
C THR A 298 6.63 4.13 23.85
N PHE A 299 6.07 4.93 22.97
CA PHE A 299 5.26 6.10 23.33
C PHE A 299 4.06 6.28 22.38
N ASP A 300 3.03 6.97 22.86
CA ASP A 300 1.86 7.31 22.07
C ASP A 300 2.01 8.71 21.47
N PRO A 301 1.79 8.90 20.16
CA PRO A 301 1.78 10.23 19.55
C PRO A 301 0.58 11.05 20.05
N TYR A 302 0.77 12.37 20.12
CA TYR A 302 -0.28 13.30 20.56
C TYR A 302 -1.36 13.46 19.49
N GLU A 303 -2.49 14.05 19.90
CA GLU A 303 -3.53 14.50 19.00
C GLU A 303 -3.01 15.61 18.09
N GLY A 304 -3.34 15.54 16.80
CA GLY A 304 -2.86 16.48 15.78
C GLY A 304 -1.38 16.33 15.41
N GLU A 305 -0.75 15.24 15.84
CA GLU A 305 0.67 15.01 15.54
C GLU A 305 0.90 14.49 14.12
N VAL A 306 1.86 15.10 13.45
CA VAL A 306 2.44 14.63 12.18
C VAL A 306 3.92 14.32 12.41
N ARG A 307 4.36 13.19 11.91
CA ARG A 307 5.80 12.81 11.87
C ARG A 307 6.15 12.25 10.52
N VAL A 308 7.33 12.60 10.04
CA VAL A 308 7.92 12.05 8.82
C VAL A 308 9.36 11.60 9.10
N TRP A 309 9.68 10.41 8.69
CA TRP A 309 11.01 9.81 8.79
C TRP A 309 11.54 9.52 7.39
N GLN A 310 12.77 9.90 7.14
CA GLN A 310 13.49 9.65 5.89
C GLN A 310 14.48 8.50 6.04
N LEU A 311 14.81 7.85 4.91
CA LEU A 311 15.84 6.79 4.81
C LEU A 311 17.23 7.31 5.09
#